data_60c079292a7857442bbd546e63c91f34
#
_entry.id   60c079292a7857442bbd546e63c91f34
#
_cell.length_a   1.000
_cell.length_b   1.000
_cell.length_c   1.000
_cell.angle_alpha   90.00
_cell.angle_beta   90.00
_cell.angle_gamma   90.00
#
_symmetry.space_group_name_H-M   'P 1'
#
loop_
_entity.id
_entity.type
_entity.pdbx_description
1 polymer ?
#
loop_
_entity_poly.entity_id
_entity_poly.type
_entity_poly.pdbx_seq_one_letter_code
_entity_poly.pdbx_strand_id
1 'polypeptide(L)'
;MREKQKQPASFQPDRILSYFKAEWQVLLAVTISGLIYNVGLLAGPWFEGKMTGCLVDILRGAGQFGDMLILVLSYVAVIVIVQSSRYIKRFYVRRFANNVNRRMKEILYGSLVRKSRASLKEEGEGNVITKAILDVDDCVEGMRKFTTEIFDTGVALAAYAGMLLWYDWRLALLCMLFPPISYMTAEKMKKMIQRTGAAYKEQSGALSAATLDRAENAITYRVFGREKERQNAYEENLSAYEKSAVRAN
;
A
#
# COMPACT_ATOMS: atom_id res chain seq x y z
N MET A 1 -2.01 25.07 -24.04
CA MET A 1 -2.32 24.18 -25.17
C MET A 1 -2.51 22.76 -24.63
N ARG A 2 -3.73 22.23 -24.64
CA ARG A 2 -4.04 20.87 -24.16
C ARG A 2 -3.84 19.92 -25.33
N GLU A 3 -2.77 19.16 -25.32
CA GLU A 3 -2.64 17.99 -26.22
C GLU A 3 -3.78 17.02 -25.92
N LYS A 4 -4.72 16.90 -26.84
CA LYS A 4 -5.69 15.81 -26.85
C LYS A 4 -4.89 14.53 -27.05
N GLN A 5 -4.62 13.78 -25.97
CA GLN A 5 -4.06 12.45 -26.08
C GLN A 5 -5.00 11.61 -26.96
N LYS A 6 -4.55 11.30 -28.18
CA LYS A 6 -5.25 10.41 -29.11
C LYS A 6 -5.45 9.08 -28.41
N GLN A 7 -6.71 8.69 -28.21
CA GLN A 7 -7.03 7.35 -27.75
C GLN A 7 -6.50 6.34 -28.79
N PRO A 8 -5.70 5.35 -28.39
CA PRO A 8 -5.32 4.29 -29.31
C PRO A 8 -6.56 3.53 -29.77
N ALA A 9 -6.64 3.16 -31.05
CA ALA A 9 -7.80 2.55 -31.70
C ALA A 9 -8.30 1.23 -31.05
N SER A 10 -7.55 0.65 -30.12
CA SER A 10 -7.85 -0.60 -29.40
C SER A 10 -8.10 -0.42 -27.90
N PHE A 11 -8.41 0.81 -27.44
CA PHE A 11 -8.66 1.07 -26.01
C PHE A 11 -10.01 0.50 -25.56
N GLN A 12 -9.99 -0.43 -24.61
CA GLN A 12 -11.18 -1.04 -24.00
C GLN A 12 -11.31 -0.54 -22.54
N PRO A 13 -12.34 0.27 -22.21
CA PRO A 13 -12.53 0.83 -20.88
C PRO A 13 -12.65 -0.20 -19.76
N ASP A 14 -13.23 -1.37 -20.08
CA ASP A 14 -13.51 -2.45 -19.11
C ASP A 14 -12.27 -3.30 -18.77
N ARG A 15 -11.15 -3.08 -19.47
CA ARG A 15 -9.93 -3.86 -19.26
C ARG A 15 -8.83 -3.01 -18.64
N ILE A 16 -8.40 -3.37 -17.44
CA ILE A 16 -7.29 -2.73 -16.71
C ILE A 16 -6.02 -2.67 -17.56
N LEU A 17 -5.69 -3.75 -18.28
CA LEU A 17 -4.52 -3.81 -19.17
C LEU A 17 -4.52 -2.75 -20.27
N SER A 18 -5.68 -2.23 -20.68
CA SER A 18 -5.77 -1.17 -21.69
C SER A 18 -5.21 0.15 -21.17
N TYR A 19 -5.36 0.43 -19.87
CA TYR A 19 -4.79 1.61 -19.22
C TYR A 19 -3.26 1.51 -19.13
N PHE A 20 -2.73 0.33 -18.82
CA PHE A 20 -1.28 0.09 -18.81
C PHE A 20 -0.69 0.26 -20.22
N LYS A 21 -1.34 -0.28 -21.24
CA LYS A 21 -0.91 -0.10 -22.64
C LYS A 21 -0.97 1.35 -23.09
N ALA A 22 -1.99 2.10 -22.66
CA ALA A 22 -2.15 3.50 -23.04
C ALA A 22 -1.05 4.41 -22.45
N GLU A 23 -0.51 4.06 -21.28
CA GLU A 23 0.53 4.81 -20.57
C GLU A 23 1.91 4.12 -20.63
N TRP A 24 2.18 3.31 -21.67
CA TRP A 24 3.40 2.50 -21.77
C TRP A 24 4.70 3.30 -21.68
N GLN A 25 4.73 4.53 -22.21
CA GLN A 25 5.92 5.40 -22.14
C GLN A 25 6.24 5.82 -20.69
N VAL A 26 5.20 6.13 -19.90
CA VAL A 26 5.34 6.46 -18.49
C VAL A 26 5.79 5.24 -17.70
N LEU A 27 5.21 4.07 -18.02
CA LEU A 27 5.60 2.79 -17.40
C LEU A 27 7.03 2.39 -17.76
N LEU A 28 7.49 2.65 -18.98
CA LEU A 28 8.88 2.41 -19.38
C LEU A 28 9.85 3.25 -18.52
N ALA A 29 9.54 4.53 -18.27
CA ALA A 29 10.33 5.36 -17.37
C ALA A 29 10.31 4.84 -15.93
N VAL A 30 9.15 4.36 -15.44
CA VAL A 30 9.03 3.69 -14.13
C VAL A 30 9.89 2.44 -14.08
N THR A 31 9.86 1.61 -15.13
CA THR A 31 10.62 0.36 -15.20
C THR A 31 12.12 0.63 -15.16
N ILE A 32 12.63 1.51 -16.00
CA ILE A 32 14.07 1.82 -16.03
C ILE A 32 14.52 2.42 -14.69
N SER A 33 13.84 3.45 -14.20
CA SER A 33 14.20 4.08 -12.92
C SER A 33 14.02 3.15 -11.72
N GLY A 34 13.00 2.27 -11.76
CA GLY A 34 12.76 1.25 -10.75
C GLY A 34 13.85 0.18 -10.72
N LEU A 35 14.31 -0.29 -11.87
CA LEU A 35 15.43 -1.24 -11.97
C LEU A 35 16.73 -0.62 -11.45
N ILE A 36 17.08 0.59 -11.89
CA ILE A 36 18.29 1.29 -11.41
C ILE A 36 18.22 1.48 -9.90
N TYR A 37 17.07 1.89 -9.36
CA TYR A 37 16.89 2.07 -7.93
C TYR A 37 17.06 0.75 -7.16
N ASN A 38 16.30 -0.30 -7.53
CA ASN A 38 16.27 -1.55 -6.76
C ASN A 38 17.56 -2.37 -6.90
N VAL A 39 18.17 -2.41 -8.08
CA VAL A 39 19.50 -3.02 -8.26
C VAL A 39 20.58 -2.17 -7.56
N GLY A 40 20.45 -0.85 -7.65
CA GLY A 40 21.38 0.07 -6.98
C GLY A 40 21.38 -0.03 -5.45
N LEU A 41 20.32 -0.54 -4.82
CA LEU A 41 20.30 -0.83 -3.38
C LEU A 41 21.34 -1.89 -2.97
N LEU A 42 21.72 -2.80 -3.88
CA LEU A 42 22.77 -3.80 -3.65
C LEU A 42 24.15 -3.17 -3.45
N ALA A 43 24.34 -1.93 -3.91
CA ALA A 43 25.60 -1.21 -3.73
C ALA A 43 25.94 -1.01 -2.25
N GLY A 44 24.95 -0.83 -1.35
CA GLY A 44 25.15 -0.67 0.09
C GLY A 44 26.00 -1.81 0.67
N PRO A 45 25.48 -3.05 0.74
CA PRO A 45 26.23 -4.19 1.28
C PRO A 45 27.57 -4.46 0.57
N TRP A 46 27.63 -4.20 -0.75
CA TRP A 46 28.85 -4.39 -1.52
C TRP A 46 29.96 -3.40 -1.11
N PHE A 47 29.61 -2.10 -1.03
CA PHE A 47 30.57 -1.06 -0.59
C PHE A 47 30.96 -1.23 0.88
N GLU A 48 30.01 -1.59 1.76
CA GLU A 48 30.29 -1.88 3.17
C GLU A 48 31.32 -3.01 3.33
N GLY A 49 31.15 -4.09 2.58
CA GLY A 49 32.13 -5.18 2.56
C GLY A 49 33.52 -4.75 2.07
N LYS A 50 33.56 -3.93 0.99
CA LYS A 50 34.82 -3.41 0.46
C LYS A 50 35.52 -2.43 1.40
N MET A 51 34.78 -1.53 2.02
CA MET A 51 35.31 -0.57 2.99
C MET A 51 35.83 -1.27 4.25
N THR A 52 35.12 -2.32 4.72
CA THR A 52 35.55 -3.12 5.86
C THR A 52 36.89 -3.83 5.54
N GLY A 53 37.01 -4.44 4.37
CA GLY A 53 38.24 -5.04 3.90
C GLY A 53 39.41 -4.05 3.84
N CYS A 54 39.19 -2.90 3.20
CA CYS A 54 40.15 -1.80 3.09
C CYS A 54 40.59 -1.29 4.47
N LEU A 55 39.65 -1.16 5.43
CA LEU A 55 39.98 -0.76 6.81
C LEU A 55 40.91 -1.78 7.50
N VAL A 56 40.63 -3.08 7.34
CA VAL A 56 41.49 -4.15 7.91
C VAL A 56 42.89 -4.10 7.29
N ASP A 57 43.00 -3.85 5.98
CA ASP A 57 44.28 -3.75 5.28
C ASP A 57 45.07 -2.54 5.76
N ILE A 58 44.41 -1.40 5.98
CA ILE A 58 45.09 -0.21 6.58
C ILE A 58 45.57 -0.49 7.98
N LEU A 59 44.78 -1.14 8.82
CA LEU A 59 45.17 -1.51 10.20
C LEU A 59 46.35 -2.48 10.24
N ARG A 60 46.51 -3.31 9.22
CA ARG A 60 47.63 -4.22 9.06
C ARG A 60 48.87 -3.58 8.43
N GLY A 61 48.79 -2.31 8.06
CA GLY A 61 49.86 -1.56 7.40
C GLY A 61 50.05 -1.89 5.91
N ALA A 62 49.13 -2.62 5.31
CA ALA A 62 49.14 -3.02 3.88
C ALA A 62 48.33 -2.13 2.96
N GLY A 63 47.47 -1.23 3.51
CA GLY A 63 46.58 -0.34 2.75
C GLY A 63 46.95 1.12 2.89
N GLN A 64 46.49 1.94 1.90
CA GLN A 64 46.64 3.39 1.93
C GLN A 64 45.31 4.06 2.27
N PHE A 65 45.34 5.16 3.03
CA PHE A 65 44.14 5.95 3.34
C PHE A 65 43.45 6.53 2.09
N GLY A 66 44.26 6.78 1.02
CA GLY A 66 43.72 7.23 -0.27
C GLY A 66 42.72 6.27 -0.90
N ASP A 67 42.92 4.97 -0.78
CA ASP A 67 42.03 3.93 -1.32
C ASP A 67 40.67 3.96 -0.62
N MET A 68 40.68 4.15 0.71
CA MET A 68 39.44 4.32 1.49
C MET A 68 38.65 5.56 1.07
N LEU A 69 39.34 6.70 0.82
CA LEU A 69 38.70 7.94 0.38
C LEU A 69 38.03 7.75 -0.99
N ILE A 70 38.69 7.05 -1.92
CA ILE A 70 38.13 6.77 -3.26
C ILE A 70 36.87 5.89 -3.13
N LEU A 71 36.90 4.85 -2.26
CA LEU A 71 35.74 4.00 -2.01
C LEU A 71 34.55 4.79 -1.44
N VAL A 72 34.81 5.67 -0.46
CA VAL A 72 33.77 6.53 0.14
C VAL A 72 33.17 7.48 -0.89
N LEU A 73 34.00 8.18 -1.68
CA LEU A 73 33.51 9.09 -2.72
C LEU A 73 32.70 8.35 -3.80
N SER A 74 33.17 7.16 -4.20
CA SER A 74 32.47 6.33 -5.18
C SER A 74 31.12 5.88 -4.64
N TYR A 75 31.03 5.49 -3.35
CA TYR A 75 29.80 5.11 -2.70
C TYR A 75 28.80 6.26 -2.62
N VAL A 76 29.26 7.45 -2.24
CA VAL A 76 28.43 8.66 -2.23
C VAL A 76 27.86 8.97 -3.63
N ALA A 77 28.69 8.88 -4.67
CA ALA A 77 28.25 9.08 -6.05
C ALA A 77 27.15 8.07 -6.46
N VAL A 78 27.34 6.78 -6.13
CA VAL A 78 26.36 5.74 -6.41
C VAL A 78 25.07 5.99 -5.64
N ILE A 79 25.12 6.36 -4.35
CA ILE A 79 23.93 6.69 -3.56
C ILE A 79 23.15 7.84 -4.20
N VAL A 80 23.82 8.89 -4.65
CA VAL A 80 23.17 10.04 -5.32
C VAL A 80 22.41 9.58 -6.57
N ILE A 81 23.02 8.71 -7.38
CA ILE A 81 22.37 8.16 -8.59
C ILE A 81 21.15 7.32 -8.20
N VAL A 82 21.26 6.45 -7.19
CA VAL A 82 20.19 5.58 -6.71
C VAL A 82 19.03 6.41 -6.15
N GLN A 83 19.29 7.42 -5.34
CA GLN A 83 18.24 8.27 -4.77
C GLN A 83 17.57 9.16 -5.84
N SER A 84 18.34 9.64 -6.82
CA SER A 84 17.78 10.36 -7.98
C SER A 84 16.83 9.46 -8.77
N SER A 85 17.22 8.22 -9.02
CA SER A 85 16.37 7.22 -9.70
C SER A 85 15.10 6.91 -8.90
N ARG A 86 15.19 6.86 -7.56
CA ARG A 86 14.02 6.72 -6.67
C ARG A 86 13.05 7.87 -6.81
N TYR A 87 13.57 9.10 -6.87
CA TYR A 87 12.75 10.30 -7.06
C TYR A 87 12.02 10.26 -8.41
N ILE A 88 12.76 9.96 -9.49
CA ILE A 88 12.24 9.84 -10.85
C ILE A 88 11.13 8.76 -10.89
N LYS A 89 11.38 7.56 -10.33
CA LYS A 89 10.39 6.49 -10.24
C LYS A 89 9.10 6.97 -9.56
N ARG A 90 9.21 7.59 -8.38
CA ARG A 90 8.04 8.09 -7.63
C ARG A 90 7.25 9.14 -8.40
N PHE A 91 7.95 10.02 -9.10
CA PHE A 91 7.32 11.04 -9.94
C PHE A 91 6.50 10.41 -11.08
N TYR A 92 7.11 9.46 -11.81
CA TYR A 92 6.43 8.81 -12.93
C TYR A 92 5.32 7.86 -12.49
N VAL A 93 5.43 7.18 -11.35
CA VAL A 93 4.33 6.38 -10.77
C VAL A 93 3.11 7.26 -10.45
N ARG A 94 3.33 8.44 -9.85
CA ARG A 94 2.25 9.41 -9.59
C ARG A 94 1.65 9.94 -10.88
N ARG A 95 2.50 10.23 -11.88
CA ARG A 95 2.04 10.67 -13.20
C ARG A 95 1.18 9.61 -13.88
N PHE A 96 1.58 8.35 -13.82
CA PHE A 96 0.77 7.22 -14.28
C PHE A 96 -0.60 7.19 -13.60
N ALA A 97 -0.64 7.19 -12.26
CA ALA A 97 -1.88 7.18 -11.50
C ALA A 97 -2.80 8.36 -11.86
N ASN A 98 -2.26 9.57 -11.96
CA ASN A 98 -3.03 10.76 -12.31
C ASN A 98 -3.59 10.70 -13.74
N ASN A 99 -2.83 10.17 -14.70
CA ASN A 99 -3.27 10.01 -16.09
C ASN A 99 -4.40 8.99 -16.17
N VAL A 100 -4.27 7.85 -15.47
CA VAL A 100 -5.31 6.81 -15.40
C VAL A 100 -6.56 7.35 -14.72
N ASN A 101 -6.43 8.02 -13.56
CA ASN A 101 -7.55 8.62 -12.82
C ASN A 101 -8.34 9.59 -13.71
N ARG A 102 -7.65 10.50 -14.34
CA ARG A 102 -8.27 11.46 -15.27
C ARG A 102 -9.04 10.74 -16.38
N ARG A 103 -8.43 9.73 -17.02
CA ARG A 103 -9.04 8.98 -18.13
C ARG A 103 -10.26 8.19 -17.66
N MET A 104 -10.19 7.53 -16.51
CA MET A 104 -11.33 6.80 -15.95
C MET A 104 -12.48 7.75 -15.61
N LYS A 105 -12.20 8.89 -14.98
CA LYS A 105 -13.21 9.91 -14.66
C LYS A 105 -13.82 10.55 -15.90
N GLU A 106 -13.05 10.79 -16.97
CA GLU A 106 -13.59 11.28 -18.26
C GLU A 106 -14.57 10.28 -18.88
N ILE A 107 -14.24 8.97 -18.87
CA ILE A 107 -15.11 7.91 -19.39
C ILE A 107 -16.40 7.81 -18.55
N LEU A 108 -16.24 7.78 -17.22
CA LEU A 108 -17.32 7.70 -16.27
C LEU A 108 -18.28 8.89 -16.43
N TYR A 109 -17.76 10.11 -16.47
CA TYR A 109 -18.57 11.31 -16.68
C TYR A 109 -19.31 11.26 -18.01
N GLY A 110 -18.64 10.83 -19.09
CA GLY A 110 -19.27 10.65 -20.39
C GLY A 110 -20.40 9.61 -20.38
N SER A 111 -20.32 8.57 -19.57
CA SER A 111 -21.36 7.56 -19.40
C SER A 111 -22.52 8.08 -18.54
N LEU A 112 -22.24 8.82 -17.47
CA LEU A 112 -23.26 9.43 -16.60
C LEU A 112 -24.14 10.45 -17.34
N VAL A 113 -23.53 11.29 -18.16
CA VAL A 113 -24.29 12.29 -18.98
C VAL A 113 -25.22 11.64 -20.00
N ARG A 114 -24.93 10.39 -20.41
CA ARG A 114 -25.77 9.64 -21.36
C ARG A 114 -26.84 8.80 -20.67
N LYS A 115 -26.82 8.62 -19.35
CA LYS A 115 -27.87 7.91 -18.59
C LYS A 115 -29.15 8.71 -18.56
N SER A 116 -30.29 8.02 -18.60
CA SER A 116 -31.61 8.68 -18.49
C SER A 116 -31.85 9.18 -17.05
N ARG A 117 -32.61 10.27 -16.90
CA ARG A 117 -32.97 10.80 -15.58
C ARG A 117 -33.75 9.79 -14.72
N ALA A 118 -34.57 8.93 -15.35
CA ALA A 118 -35.34 7.91 -14.64
C ALA A 118 -34.41 6.89 -13.93
N SER A 119 -33.39 6.40 -14.64
CA SER A 119 -32.41 5.43 -14.11
C SER A 119 -31.53 6.02 -13.02
N LEU A 120 -31.18 7.32 -13.09
CA LEU A 120 -30.42 8.01 -12.05
C LEU A 120 -31.24 8.24 -10.76
N LYS A 121 -32.54 8.48 -10.87
CA LYS A 121 -33.44 8.65 -9.71
C LYS A 121 -33.68 7.37 -8.94
N GLU A 122 -33.80 6.21 -9.63
CA GLU A 122 -33.97 4.91 -8.97
C GLU A 122 -32.74 4.51 -8.10
N GLU A 123 -31.54 4.85 -8.56
CA GLU A 123 -30.29 4.52 -7.84
C GLU A 123 -29.87 5.59 -6.80
N GLY A 124 -30.54 6.76 -6.80
CA GLY A 124 -30.18 7.92 -5.97
C GLY A 124 -28.98 8.68 -6.54
N GLU A 125 -29.24 9.85 -7.15
CA GLU A 125 -28.26 10.63 -7.94
C GLU A 125 -26.94 10.88 -7.18
N GLY A 126 -27.01 11.26 -5.90
CA GLY A 126 -25.83 11.51 -5.07
C GLY A 126 -25.02 10.25 -4.74
N ASN A 127 -25.70 9.14 -4.52
CA ASN A 127 -25.05 7.88 -4.17
C ASN A 127 -24.28 7.29 -5.37
N VAL A 128 -24.85 7.33 -6.56
CA VAL A 128 -24.21 6.87 -7.81
C VAL A 128 -22.95 7.67 -8.10
N ILE A 129 -23.02 9.00 -7.98
CA ILE A 129 -21.88 9.88 -8.25
C ILE A 129 -20.75 9.65 -7.21
N THR A 130 -21.11 9.60 -5.92
CA THR A 130 -20.12 9.40 -4.84
C THR A 130 -19.44 8.04 -4.96
N LYS A 131 -20.24 6.97 -5.14
CA LYS A 131 -19.73 5.60 -5.31
C LYS A 131 -18.84 5.50 -6.54
N ALA A 132 -19.25 6.04 -7.65
CA ALA A 132 -18.48 6.01 -8.89
C ALA A 132 -17.15 6.78 -8.77
N ILE A 133 -17.11 7.91 -8.06
CA ILE A 133 -15.87 8.65 -7.83
C ILE A 133 -14.93 7.86 -6.91
N LEU A 134 -15.43 7.30 -5.79
CA LEU A 134 -14.65 6.53 -4.83
C LEU A 134 -14.12 5.23 -5.45
N ASP A 135 -14.95 4.49 -6.17
CA ASP A 135 -14.55 3.25 -6.83
C ASP A 135 -13.45 3.49 -7.89
N VAL A 136 -13.49 4.62 -8.59
CA VAL A 136 -12.40 5.01 -9.52
C VAL A 136 -11.12 5.31 -8.77
N ASP A 137 -11.17 6.08 -7.68
CA ASP A 137 -9.99 6.42 -6.90
C ASP A 137 -9.36 5.16 -6.27
N ASP A 138 -10.16 4.22 -5.77
CA ASP A 138 -9.71 2.94 -5.22
C ASP A 138 -9.09 2.04 -6.30
N CYS A 139 -9.68 1.97 -7.49
CA CYS A 139 -9.15 1.23 -8.63
C CYS A 139 -7.77 1.79 -9.06
N VAL A 140 -7.65 3.10 -9.19
CA VAL A 140 -6.40 3.77 -9.55
C VAL A 140 -5.33 3.56 -8.49
N GLU A 141 -5.70 3.65 -7.21
CA GLU A 141 -4.79 3.39 -6.10
C GLU A 141 -4.31 1.91 -6.10
N GLY A 142 -5.20 0.96 -6.40
CA GLY A 142 -4.85 -0.44 -6.62
C GLY A 142 -3.83 -0.62 -7.74
N MET A 143 -4.06 0.01 -8.90
CA MET A 143 -3.13 -0.02 -10.04
C MET A 143 -1.78 0.62 -9.70
N ARG A 144 -1.78 1.73 -8.97
CA ARG A 144 -0.58 2.40 -8.49
C ARG A 144 0.23 1.51 -7.53
N LYS A 145 -0.43 0.91 -6.55
CA LYS A 145 0.19 -0.03 -5.59
C LYS A 145 0.78 -1.23 -6.32
N PHE A 146 0.03 -1.85 -7.21
CA PHE A 146 0.53 -2.98 -8.01
C PHE A 146 1.82 -2.62 -8.76
N THR A 147 1.84 -1.47 -9.45
CA THR A 147 3.03 -1.01 -10.17
C THR A 147 4.21 -0.76 -9.22
N THR A 148 3.97 -0.22 -8.03
CA THR A 148 5.01 0.03 -7.02
C THR A 148 5.54 -1.28 -6.43
N GLU A 149 4.65 -2.19 -6.04
CA GLU A 149 4.96 -3.46 -5.38
C GLU A 149 5.80 -4.41 -6.26
N ILE A 150 5.53 -4.45 -7.58
CA ILE A 150 6.36 -5.24 -8.51
C ILE A 150 7.83 -4.83 -8.41
N PHE A 151 8.11 -3.52 -8.33
CA PHE A 151 9.49 -3.04 -8.28
C PHE A 151 10.07 -3.05 -6.87
N ASP A 152 9.32 -2.60 -5.87
CA ASP A 152 9.86 -2.45 -4.50
C ASP A 152 10.00 -3.78 -3.79
N THR A 153 9.14 -4.75 -4.07
CA THR A 153 9.19 -6.07 -3.46
C THR A 153 9.73 -7.13 -4.42
N GLY A 154 9.16 -7.22 -5.63
CA GLY A 154 9.50 -8.28 -6.58
C GLY A 154 10.93 -8.17 -7.11
N VAL A 155 11.29 -7.03 -7.70
CA VAL A 155 12.63 -6.83 -8.29
C VAL A 155 13.70 -6.76 -7.21
N ALA A 156 13.44 -6.06 -6.09
CA ALA A 156 14.39 -5.98 -4.98
C ALA A 156 14.65 -7.36 -4.38
N LEU A 157 13.60 -8.15 -4.11
CA LEU A 157 13.74 -9.50 -3.57
C LEU A 157 14.57 -10.39 -4.51
N ALA A 158 14.28 -10.35 -5.82
CA ALA A 158 15.03 -11.13 -6.80
C ALA A 158 16.51 -10.70 -6.87
N ALA A 159 16.78 -9.39 -6.81
CA ALA A 159 18.13 -8.85 -6.83
C ALA A 159 18.94 -9.23 -5.56
N TYR A 160 18.34 -9.09 -4.37
CA TYR A 160 18.98 -9.52 -3.12
C TYR A 160 19.18 -11.04 -3.06
N ALA A 161 18.19 -11.83 -3.48
CA ALA A 161 18.32 -13.28 -3.55
C ALA A 161 19.42 -13.71 -4.51
N GLY A 162 19.50 -13.07 -5.69
CA GLY A 162 20.56 -13.34 -6.66
C GLY A 162 21.95 -13.00 -6.11
N MET A 163 22.10 -11.86 -5.44
CA MET A 163 23.34 -11.46 -4.82
C MET A 163 23.77 -12.44 -3.71
N LEU A 164 22.80 -12.86 -2.87
CA LEU A 164 23.07 -13.78 -1.77
C LEU A 164 23.48 -15.16 -2.29
N LEU A 165 22.85 -15.68 -3.35
CA LEU A 165 23.23 -16.91 -4.03
C LEU A 165 24.64 -16.84 -4.63
N TRP A 166 25.05 -15.67 -5.09
CA TRP A 166 26.41 -15.44 -5.61
C TRP A 166 27.47 -15.50 -4.53
N TYR A 167 27.18 -14.97 -3.32
CA TYR A 167 28.11 -15.00 -2.21
C TYR A 167 28.23 -16.38 -1.56
N ASP A 168 27.11 -16.98 -1.15
CA ASP A 168 27.03 -18.30 -0.54
C ASP A 168 25.63 -18.90 -0.73
N TRP A 169 25.54 -19.93 -1.54
CA TRP A 169 24.28 -20.61 -1.83
C TRP A 169 23.66 -21.29 -0.59
N ARG A 170 24.50 -21.73 0.41
CA ARG A 170 24.02 -22.37 1.64
C ARG A 170 23.33 -21.36 2.55
N LEU A 171 23.95 -20.20 2.72
CA LEU A 171 23.36 -19.08 3.44
C LEU A 171 22.08 -18.56 2.75
N ALA A 172 22.08 -18.50 1.43
CA ALA A 172 20.90 -18.12 0.65
C ALA A 172 19.72 -19.03 0.92
N LEU A 173 19.92 -20.37 0.89
CA LEU A 173 18.87 -21.34 1.21
C LEU A 173 18.33 -21.19 2.63
N LEU A 174 19.24 -21.00 3.60
CA LEU A 174 18.85 -20.78 5.00
C LEU A 174 17.96 -19.51 5.11
N CYS A 175 18.39 -18.40 4.53
CA CYS A 175 17.65 -17.14 4.55
C CYS A 175 16.29 -17.24 3.82
N MET A 176 16.20 -17.98 2.71
CA MET A 176 14.95 -18.19 2.00
C MET A 176 13.92 -19.02 2.76
N LEU A 177 14.32 -19.72 3.81
CA LEU A 177 13.41 -20.48 4.67
C LEU A 177 12.58 -19.59 5.61
N PHE A 178 13.10 -18.41 5.99
CA PHE A 178 12.43 -17.49 6.91
C PHE A 178 11.18 -16.82 6.36
N PRO A 179 11.14 -16.27 5.11
CA PRO A 179 9.94 -15.62 4.57
C PRO A 179 8.69 -16.49 4.54
N PRO A 180 8.73 -17.77 4.11
CA PRO A 180 7.55 -18.64 4.18
C PRO A 180 7.05 -18.87 5.60
N ILE A 181 7.96 -19.08 6.57
CA ILE A 181 7.61 -19.28 7.97
C ILE A 181 6.95 -18.02 8.55
N SER A 182 7.57 -16.85 8.29
CA SER A 182 7.05 -15.56 8.70
C SER A 182 5.66 -15.29 8.09
N TYR A 183 5.48 -15.61 6.80
CA TYR A 183 4.18 -15.47 6.12
C TYR A 183 3.10 -16.35 6.76
N MET A 184 3.39 -17.63 7.03
CA MET A 184 2.45 -18.54 7.70
C MET A 184 2.05 -18.03 9.09
N THR A 185 3.00 -17.49 9.84
CA THR A 185 2.75 -16.91 11.16
C THR A 185 1.88 -15.65 11.05
N ALA A 186 2.22 -14.75 10.11
CA ALA A 186 1.46 -13.53 9.83
C ALA A 186 0.02 -13.83 9.40
N GLU A 187 -0.19 -14.85 8.56
CA GLU A 187 -1.53 -15.26 8.11
C GLU A 187 -2.39 -15.81 9.29
N LYS A 188 -1.80 -16.57 10.20
CA LYS A 188 -2.49 -17.01 11.42
C LYS A 188 -2.85 -15.83 12.32
N MET A 189 -1.92 -14.91 12.53
CA MET A 189 -2.17 -13.67 13.31
C MET A 189 -3.26 -12.81 12.68
N LYS A 190 -3.22 -12.62 11.36
CA LYS A 190 -4.25 -11.87 10.61
C LYS A 190 -5.65 -12.44 10.84
N LYS A 191 -5.82 -13.77 10.75
CA LYS A 191 -7.11 -14.43 11.01
C LYS A 191 -7.58 -14.24 12.45
N MET A 192 -6.65 -14.27 13.40
CA MET A 192 -6.96 -14.01 14.81
C MET A 192 -7.42 -12.57 15.02
N ILE A 193 -6.66 -11.58 14.50
CA ILE A 193 -6.98 -10.15 14.59
C ILE A 193 -8.32 -9.84 13.90
N GLN A 194 -8.60 -10.46 12.74
CA GLN A 194 -9.88 -10.27 12.06
C GLN A 194 -11.07 -10.78 12.87
N ARG A 195 -10.93 -11.94 13.55
CA ARG A 195 -11.98 -12.50 14.41
C ARG A 195 -12.22 -11.64 15.65
N THR A 196 -11.16 -11.24 16.34
CA THR A 196 -11.26 -10.38 17.53
C THR A 196 -11.76 -9.00 17.19
N GLY A 197 -11.28 -8.40 16.06
CA GLY A 197 -11.75 -7.13 15.57
C GLY A 197 -13.22 -7.13 15.11
N ALA A 198 -13.71 -8.23 14.53
CA ALA A 198 -15.12 -8.36 14.17
C ALA A 198 -16.01 -8.41 15.43
N ALA A 199 -15.62 -9.19 16.45
CA ALA A 199 -16.33 -9.24 17.73
C ALA A 199 -16.32 -7.88 18.44
N TYR A 200 -15.20 -7.17 18.42
CA TYR A 200 -15.12 -5.79 18.95
C TYR A 200 -16.07 -4.82 18.25
N LYS A 201 -16.12 -4.85 16.91
CA LYS A 201 -17.05 -4.00 16.14
C LYS A 201 -18.50 -4.29 16.42
N GLU A 202 -18.86 -5.55 16.57
CA GLU A 202 -20.23 -5.99 16.92
C GLU A 202 -20.62 -5.45 18.29
N GLN A 203 -19.77 -5.63 19.32
CA GLN A 203 -20.04 -5.13 20.66
C GLN A 203 -20.04 -3.58 20.73
N SER A 204 -19.18 -2.92 19.96
CA SER A 204 -19.19 -1.47 19.80
C SER A 204 -20.51 -0.98 19.20
N GLY A 205 -21.04 -1.68 18.19
CA GLY A 205 -22.33 -1.39 17.59
C GLY A 205 -23.48 -1.56 18.59
N ALA A 206 -23.50 -2.65 19.33
CA ALA A 206 -24.50 -2.91 20.37
C ALA A 206 -24.49 -1.84 21.47
N LEU A 207 -23.30 -1.45 21.96
CA LEU A 207 -23.16 -0.38 22.95
C LEU A 207 -23.63 0.97 22.42
N SER A 208 -23.29 1.30 21.16
CA SER A 208 -23.73 2.54 20.51
C SER A 208 -25.26 2.59 20.35
N ALA A 209 -25.88 1.48 19.94
CA ALA A 209 -27.34 1.37 19.85
C ALA A 209 -28.02 1.50 21.23
N ALA A 210 -27.48 0.86 22.28
CA ALA A 210 -27.99 0.98 23.63
C ALA A 210 -27.83 2.42 24.19
N THR A 211 -26.75 3.10 23.83
CA THR A 211 -26.52 4.52 24.21
C THR A 211 -27.54 5.43 23.53
N LEU A 212 -27.77 5.23 22.23
CA LEU A 212 -28.75 6.02 21.47
C LEU A 212 -30.17 5.80 21.99
N ASP A 213 -30.59 4.53 22.18
CA ASP A 213 -31.91 4.20 22.75
C ASP A 213 -32.11 4.88 24.10
N ARG A 214 -31.10 4.89 24.95
CA ARG A 214 -31.16 5.52 26.26
C ARG A 214 -31.28 7.04 26.17
N ALA A 215 -30.60 7.66 25.21
CA ALA A 215 -30.67 9.11 24.99
C ALA A 215 -32.02 9.53 24.42
N GLU A 216 -32.55 8.82 23.43
CA GLU A 216 -33.83 9.12 22.79
C GLU A 216 -35.03 8.84 23.71
N ASN A 217 -34.99 7.78 24.48
CA ASN A 217 -36.10 7.33 25.33
C ASN A 217 -35.95 7.69 26.81
N ALA A 218 -35.02 8.60 27.18
CA ALA A 218 -34.72 8.93 28.57
C ALA A 218 -35.95 9.37 29.36
N ILE A 219 -36.83 10.18 28.79
CA ILE A 219 -38.06 10.67 29.43
C ILE A 219 -39.03 9.50 29.65
N THR A 220 -39.19 8.63 28.66
CA THR A 220 -40.08 7.47 28.74
C THR A 220 -39.65 6.54 29.87
N TYR A 221 -38.36 6.26 30.01
CA TYR A 221 -37.83 5.39 31.07
C TYR A 221 -38.07 5.98 32.46
N ARG A 222 -37.98 7.32 32.62
CA ARG A 222 -38.29 8.05 33.87
C ARG A 222 -39.77 7.93 34.25
N VAL A 223 -40.63 8.19 33.28
CA VAL A 223 -42.10 8.16 33.49
C VAL A 223 -42.56 6.76 33.92
N PHE A 224 -41.98 5.72 33.34
CA PHE A 224 -42.35 4.34 33.66
C PHE A 224 -41.51 3.68 34.78
N GLY A 225 -40.58 4.41 35.42
CA GLY A 225 -39.78 3.91 36.56
C GLY A 225 -38.79 2.80 36.21
N ARG A 226 -38.41 2.64 34.88
CA ARG A 226 -37.55 1.57 34.38
C ARG A 226 -36.07 1.97 34.27
N GLU A 227 -35.65 3.03 34.91
CA GLU A 227 -34.27 3.56 34.81
C GLU A 227 -33.22 2.54 35.26
N LYS A 228 -33.47 1.84 36.42
CA LYS A 228 -32.52 0.88 36.97
C LYS A 228 -32.36 -0.37 36.05
N GLU A 229 -33.47 -0.85 35.51
CA GLU A 229 -33.45 -2.02 34.60
C GLU A 229 -32.63 -1.70 33.34
N ARG A 230 -32.81 -0.52 32.80
CA ARG A 230 -32.07 -0.08 31.62
C ARG A 230 -30.60 0.26 31.92
N GLN A 231 -30.29 0.73 33.14
CA GLN A 231 -28.93 0.92 33.60
C GLN A 231 -28.19 -0.42 33.63
N ASN A 232 -28.78 -1.45 34.23
CA ASN A 232 -28.16 -2.78 34.32
C ASN A 232 -27.91 -3.39 32.92
N ALA A 233 -28.86 -3.26 31.99
CA ALA A 233 -28.69 -3.73 30.61
C ALA A 233 -27.57 -2.97 29.86
N TYR A 234 -27.42 -1.67 30.14
CA TYR A 234 -26.34 -0.87 29.57
C TYR A 234 -24.97 -1.29 30.14
N GLU A 235 -24.86 -1.54 31.43
CA GLU A 235 -23.64 -2.01 32.11
C GLU A 235 -23.21 -3.39 31.60
N GLU A 236 -24.17 -4.26 31.27
CA GLU A 236 -23.91 -5.55 30.66
C GLU A 236 -23.28 -5.38 29.26
N ASN A 237 -23.85 -4.53 28.41
CA ASN A 237 -23.29 -4.18 27.10
C ASN A 237 -21.90 -3.53 27.22
N LEU A 238 -21.69 -2.65 28.19
CA LEU A 238 -20.41 -2.03 28.47
C LEU A 238 -19.35 -3.07 28.86
N SER A 239 -19.70 -3.98 29.78
CA SER A 239 -18.80 -5.08 30.18
C SER A 239 -18.44 -6.02 29.02
N ALA A 240 -19.40 -6.32 28.14
CA ALA A 240 -19.16 -7.11 26.94
C ALA A 240 -18.22 -6.38 25.97
N TYR A 241 -18.43 -5.08 25.79
CA TYR A 241 -17.55 -4.22 25.00
C TYR A 241 -16.12 -4.18 25.55
N GLU A 242 -15.95 -3.93 26.87
CA GLU A 242 -14.63 -3.90 27.52
C GLU A 242 -13.88 -5.23 27.34
N LYS A 243 -14.55 -6.36 27.56
CA LYS A 243 -13.94 -7.68 27.35
C LYS A 243 -13.50 -7.91 25.91
N SER A 244 -14.29 -7.44 24.94
CA SER A 244 -13.96 -7.56 23.52
C SER A 244 -12.81 -6.61 23.13
N ALA A 245 -12.78 -5.39 23.71
CA ALA A 245 -11.71 -4.41 23.50
C ALA A 245 -10.35 -4.91 24.02
N VAL A 246 -10.33 -5.50 25.22
CA VAL A 246 -9.10 -6.09 25.81
C VAL A 246 -8.59 -7.27 24.98
N ARG A 247 -9.48 -8.05 24.35
CA ARG A 247 -9.07 -9.18 23.49
C ARG A 247 -8.62 -8.73 22.10
N ALA A 248 -9.03 -7.55 21.65
CA ALA A 248 -8.70 -7.03 20.33
C ALA A 248 -7.37 -6.24 20.33
N ASN A 249 -6.92 -5.75 21.47
CA ASN A 249 -5.62 -5.07 21.69
C ASN A 249 -4.58 -6.05 22.26
#